data_3cdaa6f33f44ac1c9c8c7e7bdb6986bf
#
_entry.id   3cdaa6f33f44ac1c9c8c7e7bdb6986bf
#
_cell.length_a   1.000
_cell.length_b   1.000
_cell.length_c   1.000
_cell.angle_alpha   90.00
_cell.angle_beta   90.00
_cell.angle_gamma   90.00
#
_symmetry.space_group_name_H-M   'P 1'
#
loop_
_entity.id
_entity.type
_entity.pdbx_description
1 polymer ?
#
loop_
_entity_poly.entity_id
_entity_poly.type
_entity_poly.pdbx_seq_one_letter_code
_entity_poly.pdbx_strand_id
1 'polypeptide(L)'
;LRTINDGIMAEQSSHLSEEEKIQIVEYIVRKDRKDFPKKAELNFCETKRMKFDLKEAPAPYGWGYNTSRFVPKNSGKIDSKNVRKLKLKWAFGFPYSQRARSQPLFAMGSIFVGSQSGDIYALDVETGCVKWNFSASAEVRTGIIMDEWKNGEKPEKRPYIYFGDILANEYALDAQTGELIWKIKSDDHPNATRTATSAKFENILFVPVSGLEVIPAFNDDYECCTFRGGL
;
A
#
# COMPACT_ATOMS: atom_id res chain seq x y z
N LEU A 1 -7.16 -2.82 17.86
CA LEU A 1 -7.18 -1.42 18.33
C LEU A 1 -7.01 -0.43 17.18
N ARG A 2 -6.03 -0.60 16.27
CA ARG A 2 -5.82 0.34 15.15
C ARG A 2 -7.10 0.59 14.32
N THR A 3 -7.87 -0.45 13.99
CA THR A 3 -9.13 -0.33 13.25
C THR A 3 -10.14 0.59 13.97
N ILE A 4 -10.12 0.57 15.30
CA ILE A 4 -11.01 1.36 16.16
C ILE A 4 -10.44 2.76 16.40
N ASN A 5 -9.13 2.93 16.54
CA ASN A 5 -8.54 4.23 16.88
C ASN A 5 -8.34 5.13 15.65
N ASP A 6 -7.79 4.58 14.57
CA ASP A 6 -7.33 5.35 13.40
C ASP A 6 -7.86 4.79 12.07
N GLY A 7 -8.57 3.66 12.11
CA GLY A 7 -9.04 2.95 10.93
C GLY A 7 -10.53 3.13 10.64
N ILE A 8 -11.09 2.13 9.97
CA ILE A 8 -12.47 2.14 9.44
C ILE A 8 -13.55 2.33 10.52
N MET A 9 -13.26 2.04 11.79
CA MET A 9 -14.19 2.18 12.91
C MET A 9 -13.91 3.41 13.79
N ALA A 10 -12.97 4.28 13.39
CA ALA A 10 -12.55 5.40 14.22
C ALA A 10 -13.68 6.39 14.51
N GLU A 11 -14.51 6.71 13.51
CA GLU A 11 -15.65 7.60 13.66
C GLU A 11 -16.70 7.00 14.62
N GLN A 12 -17.09 5.75 14.40
CA GLN A 12 -18.09 5.03 15.20
C GLN A 12 -17.65 4.84 16.66
N SER A 13 -16.35 4.82 16.91
CA SER A 13 -15.75 4.62 18.23
C SER A 13 -15.21 5.91 18.87
N SER A 14 -15.42 7.06 18.23
CA SER A 14 -14.88 8.36 18.69
C SER A 14 -15.37 8.77 20.09
N HIS A 15 -16.55 8.31 20.48
CA HIS A 15 -17.16 8.57 21.79
C HIS A 15 -16.70 7.60 22.90
N LEU A 16 -15.92 6.58 22.54
CA LEU A 16 -15.44 5.54 23.49
C LEU A 16 -14.09 5.94 24.06
N SER A 17 -13.89 5.66 25.35
CA SER A 17 -12.58 5.73 26.00
C SER A 17 -11.66 4.61 25.48
N GLU A 18 -10.36 4.76 25.66
CA GLU A 18 -9.39 3.72 25.30
C GLU A 18 -9.63 2.38 26.02
N GLU A 19 -10.10 2.44 27.27
CA GLU A 19 -10.44 1.24 28.04
C GLU A 19 -11.64 0.49 27.44
N GLU A 20 -12.70 1.21 27.08
CA GLU A 20 -13.88 0.64 26.43
C GLU A 20 -13.53 0.05 25.06
N LYS A 21 -12.69 0.72 24.28
CA LYS A 21 -12.18 0.20 23.00
C LYS A 21 -11.40 -1.10 23.19
N ILE A 22 -10.58 -1.18 24.25
CA ILE A 22 -9.83 -2.41 24.57
C ILE A 22 -10.81 -3.52 24.95
N GLN A 23 -11.79 -3.28 25.82
CA GLN A 23 -12.79 -4.25 26.21
C GLN A 23 -13.59 -4.80 25.02
N ILE A 24 -13.96 -3.92 24.07
CA ILE A 24 -14.62 -4.33 22.83
C ILE A 24 -13.71 -5.28 22.02
N VAL A 25 -12.43 -4.94 21.86
CA VAL A 25 -11.47 -5.79 21.14
C VAL A 25 -11.30 -7.14 21.84
N GLU A 26 -11.14 -7.16 23.16
CA GLU A 26 -11.04 -8.40 23.96
C GLU A 26 -12.28 -9.29 23.77
N TYR A 27 -13.48 -8.70 23.82
CA TYR A 27 -14.73 -9.40 23.56
C TYR A 27 -14.80 -10.01 22.16
N ILE A 28 -14.45 -9.23 21.13
CA ILE A 28 -14.52 -9.69 19.73
C ILE A 28 -13.51 -10.81 19.48
N VAL A 29 -12.27 -10.66 19.93
CA VAL A 29 -11.21 -11.66 19.70
C VAL A 29 -11.23 -12.81 20.70
N ARG A 30 -12.06 -12.73 21.74
CA ARG A 30 -12.19 -13.72 22.84
C ARG A 30 -10.85 -14.03 23.50
N LYS A 31 -10.04 -13.00 23.75
CA LYS A 31 -8.74 -13.07 24.40
C LYS A 31 -8.52 -11.85 25.26
N ASP A 32 -7.92 -12.03 26.42
CA ASP A 32 -7.44 -10.93 27.26
C ASP A 32 -6.31 -10.18 26.54
N ARG A 33 -6.16 -8.90 26.83
CA ARG A 33 -5.09 -8.03 26.27
C ARG A 33 -3.69 -8.64 26.45
N LYS A 34 -3.43 -9.28 27.57
CA LYS A 34 -2.15 -9.97 27.88
C LYS A 34 -1.81 -11.09 26.90
N ASP A 35 -2.85 -11.69 26.28
CA ASP A 35 -2.73 -12.81 25.35
C ASP A 35 -2.78 -12.36 23.87
N PHE A 36 -2.83 -11.05 23.62
CA PHE A 36 -2.74 -10.53 22.26
C PHE A 36 -1.36 -10.84 21.68
N PRO A 37 -1.28 -11.21 20.40
CA PRO A 37 0.01 -11.44 19.77
C PRO A 37 0.87 -10.17 19.90
N LYS A 38 2.10 -10.35 20.33
CA LYS A 38 3.09 -9.27 20.34
C LYS A 38 3.20 -8.71 18.91
N LYS A 39 3.45 -7.41 18.82
CA LYS A 39 3.73 -6.77 17.54
C LYS A 39 4.82 -7.57 16.82
N ALA A 40 4.57 -7.96 15.57
CA ALA A 40 5.57 -8.67 14.80
C ALA A 40 6.83 -7.81 14.68
N GLU A 41 7.97 -8.38 15.02
CA GLU A 41 9.25 -7.70 14.87
C GLU A 41 9.62 -7.64 13.38
N LEU A 42 9.84 -6.43 12.88
CA LEU A 42 10.33 -6.21 11.53
C LEU A 42 11.85 -6.36 11.52
N ASN A 43 12.37 -7.08 10.54
CA ASN A 43 13.80 -7.17 10.29
C ASN A 43 14.27 -5.90 9.56
N PHE A 44 14.65 -4.87 10.32
CA PHE A 44 15.18 -3.63 9.74
C PHE A 44 16.58 -3.82 9.18
N CYS A 45 16.88 -3.09 8.11
CA CYS A 45 18.19 -3.13 7.47
C CYS A 45 19.28 -2.53 8.36
N GLU A 46 20.47 -3.11 8.31
CA GLU A 46 21.68 -2.46 8.82
C GLU A 46 22.00 -1.19 8.02
N THR A 47 22.73 -0.24 8.64
CA THR A 47 23.04 1.09 8.06
C THR A 47 23.57 1.03 6.62
N LYS A 48 24.40 0.03 6.29
CA LYS A 48 24.94 -0.15 4.93
C LYS A 48 23.87 -0.45 3.86
N ARG A 49 22.72 -1.02 4.26
CA ARG A 49 21.59 -1.39 3.41
C ARG A 49 20.47 -0.34 3.37
N MET A 50 20.56 0.69 4.21
CA MET A 50 19.59 1.79 4.24
C MET A 50 19.65 2.71 3.02
N LYS A 51 20.74 2.65 2.25
CA LYS A 51 20.97 3.50 1.07
C LYS A 51 20.03 3.13 -0.07
N PHE A 52 19.61 4.15 -0.83
CA PHE A 52 18.83 4.04 -2.04
C PHE A 52 19.70 4.36 -3.25
N ASP A 53 19.62 3.55 -4.31
CA ASP A 53 20.30 3.83 -5.58
C ASP A 53 19.42 4.72 -6.46
N LEU A 54 19.61 6.02 -6.36
CA LEU A 54 18.87 7.02 -7.15
C LEU A 54 19.08 6.93 -8.66
N LYS A 55 20.05 6.14 -9.13
CA LYS A 55 20.25 5.90 -10.57
C LYS A 55 19.33 4.82 -11.11
N GLU A 56 18.76 4.00 -10.24
CA GLU A 56 17.79 2.97 -10.62
C GLU A 56 16.38 3.55 -10.58
N ALA A 57 15.92 4.01 -11.74
CA ALA A 57 14.60 4.57 -11.95
C ALA A 57 13.50 3.54 -11.70
N PRO A 58 12.24 3.97 -11.42
CA PRO A 58 11.14 3.05 -11.26
C PRO A 58 10.95 2.16 -12.49
N ALA A 59 10.82 0.86 -12.23
CA ALA A 59 10.43 -0.10 -13.26
C ALA A 59 9.01 0.22 -13.74
N PRO A 60 8.62 -0.18 -14.96
CA PRO A 60 7.23 -0.07 -15.40
C PRO A 60 6.30 -0.68 -14.36
N TYR A 61 5.27 0.05 -13.97
CA TYR A 61 4.31 -0.31 -12.93
C TYR A 61 2.91 -0.47 -13.52
N GLY A 62 1.98 -0.92 -12.69
CA GLY A 62 0.63 -1.19 -13.11
C GLY A 62 0.50 -2.59 -13.73
N TRP A 63 -0.58 -2.82 -14.45
CA TRP A 63 -0.95 -4.13 -14.97
C TRP A 63 -0.24 -4.48 -16.31
N GLY A 64 0.99 -4.07 -16.47
CA GLY A 64 1.82 -4.34 -17.65
C GLY A 64 2.57 -3.11 -18.14
N TYR A 65 3.33 -3.24 -19.21
CA TYR A 65 4.17 -2.18 -19.77
C TYR A 65 3.38 -1.04 -20.46
N ASN A 66 2.12 -1.29 -20.79
CA ASN A 66 1.23 -0.34 -21.46
C ASN A 66 -0.23 -0.78 -21.33
N THR A 67 -1.14 -0.05 -21.95
CA THR A 67 -2.58 -0.32 -21.92
C THR A 67 -3.00 -1.68 -22.45
N SER A 68 -2.16 -2.34 -23.26
CA SER A 68 -2.42 -3.72 -23.74
C SER A 68 -2.20 -4.79 -22.68
N ARG A 69 -1.58 -4.43 -21.54
CA ARG A 69 -1.23 -5.36 -20.44
C ARG A 69 -0.35 -6.52 -20.88
N PHE A 70 0.35 -6.35 -21.96
CA PHE A 70 1.22 -7.35 -22.53
C PHE A 70 2.67 -7.10 -22.10
N VAL A 71 3.32 -8.16 -21.62
CA VAL A 71 4.75 -8.14 -21.28
C VAL A 71 5.50 -8.77 -22.45
N PRO A 72 6.28 -8.01 -23.23
CA PRO A 72 7.04 -8.57 -24.36
C PRO A 72 8.02 -9.64 -23.90
N LYS A 73 8.24 -10.66 -24.72
CA LYS A 73 9.10 -11.81 -24.42
C LYS A 73 10.51 -11.45 -23.91
N ASN A 74 11.04 -10.33 -24.35
CA ASN A 74 12.40 -9.90 -24.02
C ASN A 74 12.44 -8.80 -22.93
N SER A 75 11.32 -8.49 -22.30
CA SER A 75 11.24 -7.44 -21.26
C SER A 75 11.91 -7.83 -19.95
N GLY A 76 12.05 -9.14 -19.70
CA GLY A 76 12.71 -9.68 -18.52
C GLY A 76 13.81 -10.65 -18.89
N LYS A 77 14.64 -11.01 -17.93
CA LYS A 77 15.71 -12.01 -18.09
C LYS A 77 15.21 -13.45 -17.86
N ILE A 78 13.92 -13.65 -17.64
CA ILE A 78 13.32 -14.96 -17.36
C ILE A 78 12.68 -15.49 -18.64
N ASP A 79 13.05 -16.69 -19.04
CA ASP A 79 12.51 -17.39 -20.20
C ASP A 79 12.27 -18.90 -19.90
N SER A 80 11.76 -19.64 -20.87
CA SER A 80 11.48 -21.08 -20.73
C SER A 80 12.74 -21.92 -20.45
N LYS A 81 13.95 -21.43 -20.74
CA LYS A 81 15.22 -22.16 -20.55
C LYS A 81 15.76 -21.94 -19.13
N ASN A 82 15.47 -20.79 -18.50
CA ASN A 82 16.04 -20.43 -17.20
C ASN A 82 15.03 -20.42 -16.05
N VAL A 83 13.72 -20.38 -16.30
CA VAL A 83 12.68 -20.35 -15.25
C VAL A 83 12.81 -21.50 -14.24
N ARG A 84 13.22 -22.70 -14.70
CA ARG A 84 13.43 -23.86 -13.82
C ARG A 84 14.67 -23.75 -12.93
N LYS A 85 15.54 -22.77 -13.18
CA LYS A 85 16.76 -22.51 -12.40
C LYS A 85 16.56 -21.45 -11.33
N LEU A 86 15.36 -20.86 -11.24
CA LEU A 86 15.02 -19.87 -10.22
C LEU A 86 15.15 -20.50 -8.83
N LYS A 87 15.73 -19.75 -7.92
CA LYS A 87 15.84 -20.08 -6.49
C LYS A 87 15.20 -18.96 -5.67
N LEU A 88 14.52 -19.34 -4.60
CA LEU A 88 14.01 -18.38 -3.65
C LEU A 88 15.20 -17.62 -3.05
N LYS A 89 15.19 -16.29 -3.21
CA LYS A 89 16.22 -15.40 -2.65
C LYS A 89 15.90 -15.01 -1.21
N TRP A 90 14.70 -14.57 -0.99
CA TRP A 90 14.12 -14.24 0.33
C TRP A 90 12.59 -14.26 0.24
N ALA A 91 11.94 -14.22 1.38
CA ALA A 91 10.50 -14.06 1.50
C ALA A 91 10.20 -13.05 2.61
N PHE A 92 9.19 -12.21 2.41
CA PHE A 92 8.71 -11.25 3.40
C PHE A 92 7.26 -11.58 3.77
N GLY A 93 7.01 -11.87 5.04
CA GLY A 93 5.67 -12.07 5.57
C GLY A 93 5.09 -10.75 6.06
N PHE A 94 3.97 -10.31 5.49
CA PHE A 94 3.29 -9.09 5.94
C PHE A 94 2.68 -9.32 7.34
N PRO A 95 3.10 -8.56 8.36
CA PRO A 95 2.50 -8.67 9.67
C PRO A 95 0.99 -8.43 9.64
N TYR A 96 0.23 -9.26 10.35
CA TYR A 96 -1.23 -9.15 10.49
C TYR A 96 -2.02 -9.15 9.18
N SER A 97 -1.44 -9.66 8.11
CA SER A 97 -2.06 -9.71 6.79
C SER A 97 -2.24 -11.15 6.31
N GLN A 98 -3.42 -11.45 5.77
CA GLN A 98 -3.72 -12.74 5.15
C GLN A 98 -3.75 -12.65 3.62
N ARG A 99 -3.63 -11.44 3.07
CA ARG A 99 -3.75 -11.16 1.64
C ARG A 99 -2.69 -10.14 1.22
N ALA A 100 -2.15 -10.32 0.03
CA ALA A 100 -1.27 -9.36 -0.64
C ALA A 100 -1.97 -8.91 -1.92
N ARG A 101 -2.50 -7.70 -1.93
CA ARG A 101 -3.27 -7.14 -3.07
C ARG A 101 -2.58 -5.96 -3.73
N SER A 102 -1.78 -5.22 -2.97
CA SER A 102 -1.01 -4.09 -3.49
C SER A 102 0.04 -4.58 -4.47
N GLN A 103 0.09 -3.98 -5.65
CA GLN A 103 1.15 -4.26 -6.61
C GLN A 103 2.44 -3.58 -6.16
N PRO A 104 3.55 -4.33 -6.04
CA PRO A 104 4.83 -3.76 -5.67
C PRO A 104 5.40 -2.90 -6.78
N LEU A 105 6.15 -1.86 -6.41
CA LEU A 105 6.98 -1.06 -7.28
C LEU A 105 8.45 -1.37 -7.00
N PHE A 106 9.23 -1.60 -8.05
CA PHE A 106 10.68 -1.73 -7.98
C PHE A 106 11.35 -0.43 -8.42
N ALA A 107 12.17 0.16 -7.54
CA ALA A 107 12.95 1.36 -7.80
C ALA A 107 14.05 1.52 -6.75
N MET A 108 15.13 2.19 -7.09
CA MET A 108 16.20 2.61 -6.16
C MET A 108 16.81 1.45 -5.35
N GLY A 109 16.94 0.26 -5.94
CA GLY A 109 17.41 -0.96 -5.23
C GLY A 109 16.44 -1.44 -4.15
N SER A 110 15.17 -1.10 -4.27
CA SER A 110 14.14 -1.35 -3.27
C SER A 110 12.83 -1.82 -3.89
N ILE A 111 12.04 -2.51 -3.09
CA ILE A 111 10.65 -2.87 -3.41
C ILE A 111 9.75 -2.09 -2.47
N PHE A 112 8.85 -1.29 -3.03
CA PHE A 112 7.80 -0.58 -2.30
C PHE A 112 6.50 -1.35 -2.43
N VAL A 113 5.86 -1.67 -1.33
CA VAL A 113 4.64 -2.50 -1.33
C VAL A 113 3.73 -2.18 -0.16
N GLY A 114 2.42 -2.15 -0.44
CA GLY A 114 1.39 -2.00 0.58
C GLY A 114 0.88 -3.34 1.11
N SER A 115 0.25 -3.31 2.27
CA SER A 115 -0.29 -4.49 2.94
C SER A 115 -1.78 -4.36 3.28
N GLN A 116 -2.40 -5.48 3.61
CA GLN A 116 -3.77 -5.54 4.11
C GLN A 116 -3.91 -4.85 5.47
N SER A 117 -2.86 -4.86 6.30
CA SER A 117 -2.85 -4.14 7.57
C SER A 117 -2.73 -2.62 7.41
N GLY A 118 -2.56 -2.12 6.17
CA GLY A 118 -2.38 -0.70 5.86
C GLY A 118 -0.95 -0.22 5.99
N ASP A 119 0.01 -1.09 6.23
CA ASP A 119 1.41 -0.70 6.27
C ASP A 119 2.03 -0.70 4.86
N ILE A 120 2.85 0.30 4.59
CA ILE A 120 3.70 0.40 3.41
C ILE A 120 5.11 0.08 3.84
N TYR A 121 5.81 -0.69 3.03
CA TYR A 121 7.19 -1.09 3.28
C TYR A 121 8.09 -0.68 2.11
N ALA A 122 9.28 -0.17 2.43
CA ALA A 122 10.41 -0.17 1.50
C ALA A 122 11.36 -1.31 1.91
N LEU A 123 11.48 -2.30 1.06
CA LEU A 123 12.30 -3.49 1.29
C LEU A 123 13.56 -3.43 0.43
N ASP A 124 14.70 -3.80 1.00
CA ASP A 124 15.93 -3.99 0.23
C ASP A 124 15.80 -5.16 -0.74
N VAL A 125 16.04 -4.93 -2.03
CA VAL A 125 15.85 -5.95 -3.07
C VAL A 125 16.76 -7.17 -2.91
N GLU A 126 17.93 -6.99 -2.29
CA GLU A 126 18.91 -8.07 -2.13
C GLU A 126 18.60 -8.99 -0.95
N THR A 127 18.05 -8.45 0.14
CA THR A 127 17.91 -9.19 1.40
C THR A 127 16.47 -9.27 1.92
N GLY A 128 15.56 -8.42 1.43
CA GLY A 128 14.19 -8.32 1.93
C GLY A 128 14.07 -7.65 3.30
N CYS A 129 15.16 -7.07 3.85
CA CYS A 129 15.08 -6.30 5.09
C CYS A 129 14.30 -5.00 4.87
N VAL A 130 13.69 -4.48 5.94
CA VAL A 130 12.90 -3.25 5.91
C VAL A 130 13.80 -2.04 6.01
N LYS A 131 13.80 -1.16 5.01
CA LYS A 131 14.47 0.14 5.06
C LYS A 131 13.66 1.12 5.89
N TRP A 132 12.38 1.21 5.62
CA TRP A 132 11.40 1.95 6.40
C TRP A 132 10.00 1.35 6.24
N ASN A 133 9.10 1.67 7.16
CA ASN A 133 7.68 1.39 7.03
C ASN A 133 6.86 2.61 7.44
N PHE A 134 5.69 2.76 6.83
CA PHE A 134 4.68 3.78 7.13
C PHE A 134 3.34 3.10 7.35
N SER A 135 2.53 3.61 8.27
CA SER A 135 1.19 3.09 8.55
C SER A 135 0.12 4.04 8.00
N ALA A 136 -0.59 3.63 6.94
CA ALA A 136 -1.78 4.31 6.44
C ALA A 136 -2.98 4.07 7.36
N SER A 137 -4.10 4.77 7.12
CA SER A 137 -5.30 4.66 7.97
C SER A 137 -6.04 3.34 7.82
N ALA A 138 -5.90 2.67 6.66
CA ALA A 138 -6.57 1.41 6.37
C ALA A 138 -5.80 0.56 5.36
N GLU A 139 -6.37 -0.60 4.99
CA GLU A 139 -5.81 -1.53 3.98
C GLU A 139 -5.42 -0.80 2.70
N VAL A 140 -4.22 -1.08 2.20
CA VAL A 140 -3.73 -0.59 0.91
C VAL A 140 -3.88 -1.68 -0.13
N ARG A 141 -4.79 -1.46 -1.09
CA ARG A 141 -5.04 -2.37 -2.23
C ARG A 141 -4.50 -1.85 -3.55
N THR A 142 -4.27 -0.55 -3.64
CA THR A 142 -3.72 0.07 -4.85
C THR A 142 -2.28 -0.38 -5.07
N GLY A 143 -1.82 -0.35 -6.31
CA GLY A 143 -0.39 -0.40 -6.58
C GLY A 143 0.31 0.85 -6.06
N ILE A 144 1.61 0.74 -5.86
CA ILE A 144 2.46 1.87 -5.54
C ILE A 144 2.98 2.46 -6.86
N ILE A 145 2.89 3.76 -7.03
CA ILE A 145 3.53 4.50 -8.12
C ILE A 145 4.53 5.51 -7.57
N MET A 146 5.41 6.01 -8.42
CA MET A 146 6.50 6.92 -8.05
C MET A 146 6.70 7.96 -9.15
N ASP A 147 7.31 9.10 -8.80
CA ASP A 147 7.84 10.03 -9.78
C ASP A 147 8.81 9.33 -10.73
N GLU A 148 8.74 9.65 -12.01
CA GLU A 148 9.56 9.02 -13.04
C GLU A 148 10.81 9.84 -13.33
N TRP A 149 11.90 9.15 -13.63
CA TRP A 149 13.11 9.72 -14.20
C TRP A 149 13.80 8.71 -15.11
N LYS A 150 14.80 9.14 -15.82
CA LYS A 150 15.50 8.26 -16.76
C LYS A 150 16.51 7.37 -16.03
N ASN A 151 16.44 6.06 -16.31
CA ASN A 151 17.33 5.08 -15.71
C ASN A 151 18.81 5.40 -15.99
N GLY A 152 19.63 5.33 -14.96
CA GLY A 152 21.06 5.73 -14.98
C GLY A 152 21.32 7.20 -14.61
N GLU A 153 20.30 8.05 -14.61
CA GLU A 153 20.33 9.43 -14.14
C GLU A 153 19.80 9.53 -12.70
N LYS A 154 20.02 10.64 -12.05
CA LYS A 154 19.37 10.93 -10.75
C LYS A 154 18.13 11.77 -10.99
N PRO A 155 17.08 11.60 -10.18
CA PRO A 155 15.93 12.49 -10.25
C PRO A 155 16.33 13.93 -9.92
N GLU A 156 15.75 14.90 -10.60
CA GLU A 156 15.98 16.33 -10.34
C GLU A 156 15.48 16.76 -8.96
N LYS A 157 14.43 16.12 -8.47
CA LYS A 157 13.80 16.37 -7.16
C LYS A 157 13.78 15.08 -6.35
N ARG A 158 13.53 15.21 -5.04
CA ARG A 158 13.27 14.03 -4.19
C ARG A 158 12.06 13.27 -4.74
N PRO A 159 12.20 11.96 -5.04
CA PRO A 159 11.08 11.20 -5.56
C PRO A 159 10.06 10.89 -4.47
N TYR A 160 8.79 10.99 -4.81
CA TYR A 160 7.68 10.60 -3.96
C TYR A 160 7.05 9.33 -4.46
N ILE A 161 6.50 8.53 -3.54
CA ILE A 161 5.58 7.44 -3.85
C ILE A 161 4.15 7.86 -3.55
N TYR A 162 3.21 7.32 -4.34
CA TYR A 162 1.79 7.61 -4.21
C TYR A 162 1.01 6.31 -4.13
N PHE A 163 -0.03 6.27 -3.30
CA PHE A 163 -0.92 5.13 -3.12
C PHE A 163 -2.20 5.55 -2.41
N GLY A 164 -3.24 4.70 -2.52
CA GLY A 164 -4.51 4.92 -1.85
C GLY A 164 -4.88 3.79 -0.88
N ASP A 165 -5.66 4.11 0.15
CA ASP A 165 -6.25 3.12 1.05
C ASP A 165 -7.76 2.91 0.81
N ILE A 166 -8.34 1.88 1.44
CA ILE A 166 -9.77 1.55 1.25
C ILE A 166 -10.74 2.55 1.87
N LEU A 167 -10.27 3.53 2.63
CA LEU A 167 -11.07 4.66 3.13
C LEU A 167 -11.07 5.86 2.18
N ALA A 168 -10.72 5.65 0.92
CA ALA A 168 -10.63 6.69 -0.11
C ALA A 168 -9.60 7.78 0.18
N ASN A 169 -8.58 7.51 0.99
CA ASN A 169 -7.46 8.42 1.13
C ASN A 169 -6.42 8.16 0.04
N GLU A 170 -5.79 9.21 -0.44
CA GLU A 170 -4.58 9.18 -1.26
C GLU A 170 -3.42 9.79 -0.48
N TYR A 171 -2.23 9.23 -0.65
CA TYR A 171 -1.03 9.59 0.09
C TYR A 171 0.13 9.89 -0.84
N ALA A 172 0.99 10.83 -0.44
CA ALA A 172 2.34 10.96 -0.95
C ALA A 172 3.32 10.81 0.21
N LEU A 173 4.32 9.94 0.04
CA LEU A 173 5.44 9.81 0.96
C LEU A 173 6.75 10.12 0.25
N ASP A 174 7.72 10.64 0.99
CA ASP A 174 9.10 10.64 0.56
C ASP A 174 9.59 9.21 0.38
N ALA A 175 10.05 8.87 -0.81
CA ALA A 175 10.42 7.49 -1.15
C ALA A 175 11.67 7.00 -0.39
N GLN A 176 12.53 7.90 0.07
CA GLN A 176 13.76 7.54 0.77
C GLN A 176 13.57 7.41 2.29
N THR A 177 12.64 8.18 2.86
CA THR A 177 12.47 8.23 4.33
C THR A 177 11.17 7.60 4.80
N GLY A 178 10.15 7.48 3.93
CA GLY A 178 8.80 7.08 4.32
C GLY A 178 8.02 8.17 5.04
N GLU A 179 8.53 9.41 5.12
CA GLU A 179 7.85 10.53 5.73
C GLU A 179 6.63 10.94 4.92
N LEU A 180 5.53 11.23 5.61
CA LEU A 180 4.29 11.72 5.01
C LEU A 180 4.49 13.15 4.46
N ILE A 181 4.30 13.32 3.16
CA ILE A 181 4.30 14.63 2.50
C ILE A 181 2.88 15.21 2.55
N TRP A 182 1.90 14.44 2.11
CA TRP A 182 0.49 14.80 2.24
C TRP A 182 -0.41 13.56 2.24
N LYS A 183 -1.59 13.75 2.81
CA LYS A 183 -2.73 12.83 2.76
C LYS A 183 -3.97 13.63 2.43
N ILE A 184 -4.76 13.18 1.47
CA ILE A 184 -6.04 13.80 1.10
C ILE A 184 -7.14 12.74 1.05
N LYS A 185 -8.36 13.16 1.31
CA LYS A 185 -9.55 12.38 1.05
C LYS A 185 -9.93 12.56 -0.42
N SER A 186 -10.05 11.47 -1.18
CA SER A 186 -10.36 11.53 -2.61
C SER A 186 -11.84 11.78 -2.89
N ASP A 187 -12.72 11.39 -1.95
CA ASP A 187 -14.17 11.55 -2.05
C ASP A 187 -14.78 11.40 -0.64
N ASP A 188 -15.76 12.25 -0.31
CA ASP A 188 -16.41 12.29 1.01
C ASP A 188 -17.57 11.30 1.15
N HIS A 189 -17.99 10.63 0.07
CA HIS A 189 -19.06 9.64 0.13
C HIS A 189 -18.67 8.49 1.07
N PRO A 190 -19.55 8.04 2.00
CA PRO A 190 -19.22 7.04 3.01
C PRO A 190 -18.80 5.68 2.44
N ASN A 191 -19.27 5.36 1.24
CA ASN A 191 -18.91 4.13 0.53
C ASN A 191 -17.77 4.31 -0.49
N ALA A 192 -17.15 5.50 -0.55
CA ALA A 192 -16.01 5.70 -1.43
C ALA A 192 -14.81 4.88 -0.99
N THR A 193 -14.08 4.32 -1.95
CA THR A 193 -12.90 3.49 -1.70
C THR A 193 -11.85 3.64 -2.78
N ARG A 194 -10.61 3.27 -2.44
CA ARG A 194 -9.49 3.20 -3.37
C ARG A 194 -9.07 1.75 -3.58
N THR A 195 -9.26 1.25 -4.79
CA THR A 195 -8.83 -0.10 -5.19
C THR A 195 -8.03 -0.10 -6.49
N ALA A 196 -8.24 0.92 -7.33
CA ALA A 196 -7.47 1.11 -8.55
C ALA A 196 -6.23 1.95 -8.29
N THR A 197 -5.14 1.64 -8.98
CA THR A 197 -3.87 2.35 -8.91
C THR A 197 -3.99 3.71 -9.58
N SER A 198 -3.49 4.77 -8.93
CA SER A 198 -3.39 6.12 -9.50
C SER A 198 -2.44 6.12 -10.70
N ALA A 199 -2.61 7.08 -11.59
CA ALA A 199 -1.69 7.35 -12.69
C ALA A 199 -1.17 8.78 -12.57
N LYS A 200 0.10 8.99 -12.89
CA LYS A 200 0.72 10.30 -12.85
C LYS A 200 1.17 10.69 -14.26
N PHE A 201 0.86 11.92 -14.64
CA PHE A 201 1.36 12.53 -15.86
C PHE A 201 1.79 13.96 -15.53
N GLU A 202 3.05 14.28 -15.75
CA GLU A 202 3.66 15.55 -15.34
C GLU A 202 3.41 15.86 -13.87
N ASN A 203 2.72 16.95 -13.55
CA ASN A 203 2.37 17.38 -12.20
C ASN A 203 0.93 17.02 -11.80
N ILE A 204 0.23 16.20 -12.59
CA ILE A 204 -1.15 15.79 -12.34
C ILE A 204 -1.16 14.34 -11.92
N LEU A 205 -1.84 14.07 -10.80
CA LEU A 205 -2.13 12.72 -10.32
C LEU A 205 -3.61 12.41 -10.61
N PHE A 206 -3.87 11.39 -11.42
CA PHE A 206 -5.20 10.89 -11.72
C PHE A 206 -5.55 9.83 -10.70
N VAL A 207 -6.59 10.09 -9.90
CA VAL A 207 -6.94 9.34 -8.70
C VAL A 207 -8.32 8.69 -8.89
N PRO A 208 -8.40 7.44 -9.44
CA PRO A 208 -9.69 6.78 -9.66
C PRO A 208 -10.34 6.40 -8.32
N VAL A 209 -11.62 6.72 -8.16
CA VAL A 209 -12.42 6.42 -6.96
C VAL A 209 -13.54 5.44 -7.29
N SER A 210 -13.67 4.41 -6.49
CA SER A 210 -14.69 3.36 -6.59
C SER A 210 -15.63 3.38 -5.37
N GLY A 211 -16.79 2.73 -5.45
CA GLY A 211 -17.70 2.57 -4.34
C GLY A 211 -17.74 1.15 -3.78
N LEU A 212 -17.99 1.02 -2.49
CA LEU A 212 -18.26 -0.23 -1.78
C LEU A 212 -19.76 -0.43 -1.53
N GLU A 213 -20.63 0.22 -2.29
CA GLU A 213 -22.10 0.11 -2.14
C GLU A 213 -22.64 -1.30 -2.28
N VAL A 214 -21.86 -2.22 -2.84
CA VAL A 214 -22.20 -3.65 -2.91
C VAL A 214 -22.50 -4.25 -1.52
N ILE A 215 -21.90 -3.73 -0.45
CA ILE A 215 -22.13 -4.23 0.91
C ILE A 215 -23.44 -3.71 1.48
N PRO A 216 -23.70 -2.39 1.56
CA PRO A 216 -24.98 -1.87 2.05
C PRO A 216 -26.15 -2.25 1.14
N ALA A 217 -25.94 -2.54 -0.14
CA ALA A 217 -26.99 -3.00 -1.07
C ALA A 217 -27.59 -4.37 -0.73
N PHE A 218 -27.06 -5.11 0.24
CA PHE A 218 -27.74 -6.28 0.81
C PHE A 218 -28.87 -5.92 1.79
N ASN A 219 -28.97 -4.65 2.19
CA ASN A 219 -30.07 -4.17 3.01
C ASN A 219 -31.19 -3.67 2.08
N ASP A 220 -32.39 -4.23 2.21
CA ASP A 220 -33.57 -3.87 1.38
C ASP A 220 -33.98 -2.40 1.54
N ASP A 221 -33.67 -1.79 2.69
CA ASP A 221 -33.94 -0.36 2.98
C ASP A 221 -32.87 0.58 2.44
N TYR A 222 -31.77 0.06 1.85
CA TYR A 222 -30.70 0.90 1.32
C TYR A 222 -31.11 1.53 0.00
N GLU A 223 -31.17 2.86 -0.04
CA GLU A 223 -31.34 3.61 -1.27
C GLU A 223 -30.10 3.46 -2.15
N CYS A 224 -30.16 2.46 -3.03
CA CYS A 224 -29.01 2.04 -3.83
C CYS A 224 -28.51 3.17 -4.74
N CYS A 225 -27.18 3.16 -4.91
CA CYS A 225 -26.47 3.78 -6.02
C CYS A 225 -26.38 5.29 -5.94
N THR A 226 -26.17 5.80 -4.71
CA THR A 226 -25.91 7.22 -4.46
C THR A 226 -24.48 7.62 -4.81
N PHE A 227 -23.52 6.67 -4.75
CA PHE A 227 -22.15 6.90 -5.18
C PHE A 227 -22.03 7.01 -6.70
N ARG A 228 -21.22 7.97 -7.15
CA ARG A 228 -20.79 8.10 -8.55
C ARG A 228 -19.29 7.90 -8.61
N GLY A 229 -18.82 7.00 -9.49
CA GLY A 229 -17.40 6.83 -9.73
C GLY A 229 -16.77 8.15 -10.15
N GLY A 230 -15.50 8.35 -9.78
CA GLY A 230 -14.75 9.59 -10.02
C GLY A 230 -13.30 9.32 -10.45
N LEU A 231 -12.68 10.38 -10.98
CA LEU A 231 -11.28 10.43 -11.37
C LEU A 231 -10.71 11.80 -11.01
#